data_2de8e9b09ba20eb7ac95fd557c50bcaf
#
_entry.id   2de8e9b09ba20eb7ac95fd557c50bcaf
#
_cell.length_a   1.000
_cell.length_b   1.000
_cell.length_c   1.000
_cell.angle_alpha   90.00
_cell.angle_beta   90.00
_cell.angle_gamma   90.00
#
_symmetry.space_group_name_H-M   'P 1'
#
loop_
_entity.id
_entity.type
_entity.pdbx_description
1 polymer ?
#
loop_
_entity_poly.entity_id
_entity_poly.type
_entity_poly.pdbx_seq_one_letter_code
_entity_poly.pdbx_strand_id
1 'polypeptide(L)'
;HLFSSAASDVYKRQDIFITSSAAIVICGQYYLENIVGLEPCNLCILQKLSAQAVFLIFFIKMIVPKFKYIFDVLGIAVLMFGVSASGRQIYLQNMPSDQLAGGYCDIPFEFLFNMYPFFDALGKVFQGSSKCAEESWVFLYLNIPEWALLFFASMIILLLIRYFLINFKGQK
;
A
#
# COMPACT_ATOMS: atom_id res chain seq x y z
N HIS A 1 18.29 22.11 -23.96
CA HIS A 1 18.54 20.66 -23.96
C HIS A 1 19.05 20.12 -22.61
N LEU A 2 19.87 20.88 -21.86
CA LEU A 2 20.43 20.44 -20.56
C LEU A 2 19.37 20.34 -19.43
N PHE A 3 18.34 21.16 -19.44
CA PHE A 3 17.26 21.13 -18.42
C PHE A 3 16.31 19.94 -18.58
N SER A 4 16.11 19.46 -19.80
CA SER A 4 15.27 18.26 -20.08
C SER A 4 15.93 16.99 -19.57
N SER A 5 17.25 16.88 -19.64
CA SER A 5 18.01 15.73 -19.16
C SER A 5 17.97 15.61 -17.63
N ALA A 6 18.20 16.71 -16.89
CA ALA A 6 18.18 16.70 -15.43
C ALA A 6 16.80 16.35 -14.83
N ALA A 7 15.71 16.82 -15.45
CA ALA A 7 14.36 16.45 -15.04
C ALA A 7 14.10 14.96 -15.28
N SER A 8 14.54 14.40 -16.41
CA SER A 8 14.43 12.97 -16.72
C SER A 8 15.18 12.08 -15.71
N ASP A 9 16.35 12.52 -15.25
CA ASP A 9 17.15 11.77 -14.28
C ASP A 9 16.51 11.74 -12.89
N VAL A 10 15.87 12.84 -12.46
CA VAL A 10 15.11 12.89 -11.19
C VAL A 10 13.94 11.91 -11.23
N TYR A 11 13.20 11.84 -12.34
CA TYR A 11 12.10 10.89 -12.52
C TYR A 11 12.59 9.45 -12.37
N LYS A 12 13.64 9.08 -13.08
CA LYS A 12 14.18 7.72 -13.05
C LYS A 12 14.64 7.32 -11.64
N ARG A 13 15.35 8.21 -10.95
CA ARG A 13 15.84 7.95 -9.59
C ARG A 13 14.70 7.72 -8.60
N GLN A 14 13.62 8.52 -8.68
CA GLN A 14 12.45 8.34 -7.81
C GLN A 14 11.67 7.07 -8.13
N ASP A 15 11.48 6.74 -9.40
CA ASP A 15 10.81 5.52 -9.81
C ASP A 15 11.60 4.27 -9.35
N ILE A 16 12.93 4.29 -9.45
CA ILE A 16 13.82 3.23 -8.91
C ILE A 16 13.66 3.15 -7.38
N PHE A 17 13.65 4.28 -6.68
CA PHE A 17 13.50 4.30 -5.22
C PHE A 17 12.16 3.71 -4.78
N ILE A 18 11.04 4.12 -5.42
CA ILE A 18 9.70 3.58 -5.13
C ILE A 18 9.66 2.07 -5.37
N THR A 19 10.18 1.62 -6.52
CA THR A 19 10.20 0.20 -6.87
C THR A 19 11.05 -0.61 -5.89
N SER A 20 12.24 -0.13 -5.55
CA SER A 20 13.13 -0.81 -4.59
C SER A 20 12.52 -0.86 -3.18
N SER A 21 11.92 0.23 -2.73
CA SER A 21 11.24 0.28 -1.43
C SER A 21 10.05 -0.68 -1.36
N ALA A 22 9.25 -0.74 -2.43
CA ALA A 22 8.15 -1.69 -2.52
C ALA A 22 8.65 -3.15 -2.52
N ALA A 23 9.74 -3.45 -3.22
CA ALA A 23 10.36 -4.78 -3.21
C ALA A 23 10.82 -5.17 -1.78
N ILE A 24 11.46 -4.26 -1.05
CA ILE A 24 11.88 -4.50 0.34
C ILE A 24 10.67 -4.80 1.24
N VAL A 25 9.58 -4.02 1.11
CA VAL A 25 8.35 -4.25 1.88
C VAL A 25 7.75 -5.61 1.56
N ILE A 26 7.68 -5.99 0.28
CA ILE A 26 7.18 -7.31 -0.15
C ILE A 26 8.04 -8.43 0.43
N CYS A 27 9.37 -8.32 0.36
CA CYS A 27 10.28 -9.31 0.96
C CYS A 27 10.07 -9.42 2.48
N GLY A 28 9.90 -8.29 3.18
CA GLY A 28 9.60 -8.27 4.61
C GLY A 28 8.28 -8.98 4.93
N GLN A 29 7.23 -8.74 4.15
CA GLN A 29 5.94 -9.43 4.32
C GLN A 29 6.06 -10.95 4.13
N TYR A 30 6.75 -11.40 3.09
CA TYR A 30 7.01 -12.83 2.87
C TYR A 30 7.84 -13.45 4.00
N TYR A 31 8.81 -12.71 4.54
CA TYR A 31 9.58 -13.16 5.70
C TYR A 31 8.68 -13.36 6.93
N LEU A 32 7.81 -12.40 7.24
CA LEU A 32 6.89 -12.48 8.38
C LEU A 32 5.89 -13.63 8.24
N GLU A 33 5.37 -13.87 7.05
CA GLU A 33 4.42 -14.95 6.79
C GLU A 33 5.07 -16.34 6.83
N ASN A 34 6.21 -16.54 6.15
CA ASN A 34 6.77 -17.88 5.93
C ASN A 34 7.83 -18.28 6.96
N ILE A 35 8.54 -17.32 7.57
CA ILE A 35 9.61 -17.61 8.52
C ILE A 35 9.15 -17.37 9.96
N VAL A 36 8.47 -16.26 10.21
CA VAL A 36 7.92 -15.96 11.54
C VAL A 36 6.59 -16.68 11.78
N GLY A 37 5.88 -17.07 10.71
CA GLY A 37 4.64 -17.83 10.79
C GLY A 37 3.42 -16.98 11.16
N LEU A 38 3.44 -15.68 10.86
CA LEU A 38 2.32 -14.77 11.09
C LEU A 38 1.23 -14.98 10.04
N GLU A 39 0.03 -15.33 10.47
CA GLU A 39 -1.14 -15.42 9.58
C GLU A 39 -1.65 -14.01 9.24
N PRO A 40 -1.67 -13.60 7.95
CA PRO A 40 -2.15 -12.29 7.56
C PRO A 40 -3.67 -12.20 7.69
N CYS A 41 -4.18 -11.16 8.33
CA CYS A 41 -5.59 -10.83 8.32
C CYS A 41 -6.04 -10.29 6.95
N ASN A 42 -7.35 -10.22 6.71
CA ASN A 42 -7.90 -9.79 5.41
C ASN A 42 -7.43 -8.37 4.99
N LEU A 43 -7.30 -7.42 5.93
CA LEU A 43 -6.76 -6.09 5.64
C LEU A 43 -5.25 -6.11 5.35
N CYS A 44 -4.49 -6.99 6.03
CA CYS A 44 -3.08 -7.21 5.74
C CYS A 44 -2.85 -7.73 4.32
N ILE A 45 -3.75 -8.60 3.84
CA ILE A 45 -3.73 -9.11 2.46
C ILE A 45 -3.95 -7.96 1.46
N LEU A 46 -4.91 -7.05 1.71
CA LEU A 46 -5.12 -5.88 0.86
C LEU A 46 -3.88 -4.96 0.82
N GLN A 47 -3.22 -4.73 1.95
CA GLN A 47 -1.99 -3.94 2.01
C GLN A 47 -0.87 -4.61 1.21
N LYS A 48 -0.73 -5.93 1.33
CA LYS A 48 0.23 -6.73 0.57
C LYS A 48 -0.01 -6.62 -0.94
N LEU A 49 -1.27 -6.81 -1.37
CA LEU A 49 -1.65 -6.67 -2.78
C LEU A 49 -1.40 -5.24 -3.29
N SER A 50 -1.65 -4.22 -2.46
CA SER A 50 -1.36 -2.83 -2.80
C SER A 50 0.14 -2.58 -2.99
N ALA A 51 0.99 -3.11 -2.10
CA ALA A 51 2.45 -2.99 -2.24
C ALA A 51 2.97 -3.70 -3.50
N GLN A 52 2.43 -4.90 -3.81
CA GLN A 52 2.75 -5.62 -5.05
C GLN A 52 2.29 -4.87 -6.29
N ALA A 53 1.10 -4.28 -6.28
CA ALA A 53 0.59 -3.46 -7.38
C ALA A 53 1.46 -2.20 -7.58
N VAL A 54 1.87 -1.51 -6.51
CA VAL A 54 2.82 -0.37 -6.59
C VAL A 54 4.12 -0.82 -7.24
N PHE A 55 4.71 -1.93 -6.80
CA PHE A 55 5.92 -2.48 -7.39
C PHE A 55 5.76 -2.71 -8.89
N LEU A 56 4.71 -3.40 -9.31
CA LEU A 56 4.46 -3.72 -10.72
C LEU A 56 4.23 -2.46 -11.57
N ILE A 57 3.42 -1.51 -11.09
CA ILE A 57 3.12 -0.26 -11.80
C ILE A 57 4.41 0.53 -12.07
N PHE A 58 5.23 0.75 -11.05
CA PHE A 58 6.45 1.53 -11.21
C PHE A 58 7.55 0.77 -11.96
N PHE A 59 7.62 -0.55 -11.82
CA PHE A 59 8.51 -1.40 -12.60
C PHE A 59 8.16 -1.35 -14.09
N ILE A 60 6.88 -1.52 -14.45
CA ILE A 60 6.41 -1.43 -15.85
C ILE A 60 6.63 -0.01 -16.40
N LYS A 61 6.38 1.03 -15.60
CA LYS A 61 6.62 2.42 -15.98
C LYS A 61 8.09 2.67 -16.38
N MET A 62 9.04 2.02 -15.73
CA MET A 62 10.47 2.12 -16.08
C MET A 62 10.75 1.52 -17.46
N ILE A 63 10.03 0.45 -17.84
CA ILE A 63 10.17 -0.23 -19.14
C ILE A 63 9.44 0.54 -20.24
N VAL A 64 8.24 1.07 -19.94
CA VAL A 64 7.34 1.72 -20.92
C VAL A 64 7.10 3.20 -20.53
N PRO A 65 8.10 4.09 -20.74
CA PRO A 65 7.99 5.49 -20.29
C PRO A 65 6.97 6.33 -21.07
N LYS A 66 6.42 5.81 -22.17
CA LYS A 66 5.44 6.50 -23.02
C LYS A 66 4.17 6.89 -22.26
N PHE A 67 3.73 6.05 -21.32
CA PHE A 67 2.49 6.23 -20.56
C PHE A 67 2.73 6.67 -19.10
N LYS A 68 3.85 7.37 -18.83
CA LYS A 68 4.28 7.75 -17.47
C LYS A 68 3.20 8.40 -16.61
N TYR A 69 2.36 9.27 -17.18
CA TYR A 69 1.28 9.94 -16.45
C TYR A 69 0.16 8.99 -16.01
N ILE A 70 -0.18 8.00 -16.85
CA ILE A 70 -1.19 6.99 -16.53
C ILE A 70 -0.69 6.13 -15.36
N PHE A 71 0.59 5.71 -15.40
CA PHE A 71 1.20 4.96 -14.32
C PHE A 71 1.31 5.77 -13.02
N ASP A 72 1.57 7.09 -13.09
CA ASP A 72 1.57 7.95 -11.91
C ASP A 72 0.18 8.04 -11.28
N VAL A 73 -0.88 8.22 -12.07
CA VAL A 73 -2.27 8.27 -11.58
C VAL A 73 -2.67 6.93 -10.97
N LEU A 74 -2.39 5.82 -11.66
CA LEU A 74 -2.65 4.47 -11.14
C LEU A 74 -1.88 4.21 -9.86
N GLY A 75 -0.60 4.60 -9.81
CA GLY A 75 0.25 4.47 -8.63
C GLY A 75 -0.33 5.22 -7.43
N ILE A 76 -0.75 6.48 -7.63
CA ILE A 76 -1.38 7.28 -6.57
C ILE A 76 -2.69 6.63 -6.11
N ALA A 77 -3.54 6.14 -7.01
CA ALA A 77 -4.79 5.48 -6.66
C ALA A 77 -4.55 4.23 -5.78
N VAL A 78 -3.57 3.39 -6.14
CA VAL A 78 -3.20 2.20 -5.36
C VAL A 78 -2.58 2.57 -4.01
N LEU A 79 -1.74 3.61 -3.96
CA LEU A 79 -1.16 4.11 -2.72
C LEU A 79 -2.24 4.64 -1.77
N MET A 80 -3.21 5.40 -2.27
CA MET A 80 -4.36 5.88 -1.48
C MET A 80 -5.22 4.73 -0.95
N PHE A 81 -5.42 3.69 -1.75
CA PHE A 81 -6.09 2.48 -1.31
C PHE A 81 -5.32 1.79 -0.17
N GLY A 82 -4.00 1.68 -0.29
CA GLY A 82 -3.12 1.15 0.76
C GLY A 82 -3.19 1.97 2.06
N VAL A 83 -3.19 3.31 1.97
CA VAL A 83 -3.39 4.20 3.12
C VAL A 83 -4.75 3.94 3.78
N SER A 84 -5.82 3.79 2.98
CA SER A 84 -7.17 3.55 3.51
C SER A 84 -7.25 2.20 4.25
N ALA A 85 -6.66 1.14 3.68
CA ALA A 85 -6.63 -0.18 4.32
C ALA A 85 -5.82 -0.17 5.63
N SER A 86 -4.64 0.48 5.63
CA SER A 86 -3.79 0.60 6.82
C SER A 86 -4.46 1.44 7.91
N GLY A 87 -5.04 2.59 7.54
CA GLY A 87 -5.75 3.45 8.48
C GLY A 87 -6.97 2.75 9.09
N ARG A 88 -7.73 1.98 8.29
CA ARG A 88 -8.85 1.18 8.80
C ARG A 88 -8.39 0.13 9.79
N GLN A 89 -7.29 -0.56 9.53
CA GLN A 89 -6.75 -1.57 10.44
C GLN A 89 -6.28 -0.94 11.77
N ILE A 90 -5.57 0.19 11.73
CA ILE A 90 -5.18 0.93 12.94
C ILE A 90 -6.42 1.35 13.75
N TYR A 91 -7.47 1.81 13.06
CA TYR A 91 -8.72 2.17 13.73
C TYR A 91 -9.35 0.97 14.45
N LEU A 92 -9.35 -0.23 13.82
CA LEU A 92 -9.88 -1.45 14.45
C LEU A 92 -9.05 -1.88 15.65
N GLN A 93 -7.72 -1.74 15.61
CA GLN A 93 -6.83 -2.07 16.73
C GLN A 93 -7.05 -1.16 17.95
N ASN A 94 -7.52 0.07 17.75
CA ASN A 94 -7.85 1.00 18.82
C ASN A 94 -9.31 0.94 19.27
N MET A 95 -10.12 0.03 18.73
CA MET A 95 -11.53 -0.12 19.07
C MET A 95 -11.71 -0.97 20.33
N PRO A 96 -12.64 -0.61 21.24
CA PRO A 96 -12.97 -1.46 22.37
C PRO A 96 -13.49 -2.84 21.93
N SER A 97 -13.10 -3.89 22.62
CA SER A 97 -13.40 -5.28 22.26
C SER A 97 -14.90 -5.63 22.24
N ASP A 98 -15.73 -4.89 22.99
CA ASP A 98 -17.18 -5.03 23.01
C ASP A 98 -17.86 -4.61 21.70
N GLN A 99 -17.25 -3.69 20.94
CA GLN A 99 -17.74 -3.24 19.64
C GLN A 99 -17.24 -4.11 18.47
N LEU A 100 -16.19 -4.90 18.68
CA LEU A 100 -15.65 -5.85 17.69
C LEU A 100 -16.46 -7.15 17.60
N ALA A 101 -17.30 -7.46 18.59
CA ALA A 101 -18.08 -8.69 18.67
C ALA A 101 -19.16 -8.85 17.57
N GLY A 102 -19.44 -7.80 16.77
CA GLY A 102 -20.33 -7.83 15.62
C GLY A 102 -19.65 -8.03 14.26
N GLY A 103 -18.33 -8.12 14.22
CA GLY A 103 -17.57 -8.35 12.98
C GLY A 103 -17.78 -9.77 12.44
N TYR A 104 -17.83 -9.89 11.12
CA TYR A 104 -17.88 -11.21 10.46
C TYR A 104 -16.72 -12.06 10.94
N CYS A 105 -17.04 -13.20 11.59
CA CYS A 105 -16.07 -14.18 12.02
C CYS A 105 -15.14 -14.50 10.86
N ASP A 106 -13.85 -14.45 11.10
CA ASP A 106 -12.68 -14.85 10.33
C ASP A 106 -12.92 -15.67 9.04
N ILE A 107 -13.75 -15.14 8.13
CA ILE A 107 -13.96 -15.74 6.82
C ILE A 107 -12.67 -15.52 6.01
N PRO A 108 -12.01 -16.57 5.52
CA PRO A 108 -10.81 -16.44 4.70
C PRO A 108 -11.05 -15.53 3.50
N PHE A 109 -10.04 -14.74 3.15
CA PHE A 109 -10.10 -13.76 2.05
C PHE A 109 -10.64 -14.38 0.75
N GLU A 110 -10.15 -15.56 0.37
CA GLU A 110 -10.58 -16.26 -0.84
C GLU A 110 -12.07 -16.64 -0.82
N PHE A 111 -12.59 -17.01 0.36
CA PHE A 111 -14.00 -17.38 0.52
C PHE A 111 -14.94 -16.20 0.34
N LEU A 112 -14.54 -15.01 0.79
CA LEU A 112 -15.33 -13.78 0.62
C LEU A 112 -15.57 -13.46 -0.85
N PHE A 113 -14.54 -13.57 -1.69
CA PHE A 113 -14.65 -13.29 -3.13
C PHE A 113 -15.33 -14.39 -3.94
N ASN A 114 -15.45 -15.61 -3.38
CA ASN A 114 -16.23 -16.68 -3.99
C ASN A 114 -17.73 -16.59 -3.63
N MET A 115 -18.06 -16.07 -2.45
CA MET A 115 -19.45 -16.00 -1.96
C MET A 115 -20.18 -14.72 -2.33
N TYR A 116 -19.46 -13.61 -2.51
CA TYR A 116 -20.04 -12.28 -2.71
C TYR A 116 -19.52 -11.62 -3.99
N PRO A 117 -20.32 -10.73 -4.63
CA PRO A 117 -19.84 -9.86 -5.70
C PRO A 117 -18.65 -9.03 -5.23
N PHE A 118 -17.76 -8.67 -6.16
CA PHE A 118 -16.49 -8.02 -5.87
C PHE A 118 -16.60 -6.82 -4.92
N PHE A 119 -17.55 -5.91 -5.14
CA PHE A 119 -17.73 -4.71 -4.30
C PHE A 119 -18.26 -5.04 -2.91
N ASP A 120 -19.15 -6.02 -2.78
CA ASP A 120 -19.67 -6.46 -1.49
C ASP A 120 -18.61 -7.20 -0.69
N ALA A 121 -17.83 -8.07 -1.34
CA ALA A 121 -16.69 -8.74 -0.74
C ALA A 121 -15.67 -7.72 -0.22
N LEU A 122 -15.32 -6.72 -1.04
CA LEU A 122 -14.40 -5.66 -0.66
C LEU A 122 -14.93 -4.85 0.55
N GLY A 123 -16.21 -4.50 0.54
CA GLY A 123 -16.87 -3.84 1.68
C GLY A 123 -16.77 -4.64 2.97
N LYS A 124 -16.95 -5.97 2.89
CA LYS A 124 -16.81 -6.88 4.05
C LYS A 124 -15.37 -6.96 4.55
N VAL A 125 -14.37 -6.99 3.65
CA VAL A 125 -12.96 -6.92 4.03
C VAL A 125 -12.65 -5.62 4.78
N PHE A 126 -13.19 -4.49 4.33
CA PHE A 126 -13.02 -3.20 5.00
C PHE A 126 -13.78 -3.09 6.33
N GLN A 127 -14.85 -3.85 6.54
CA GLN A 127 -15.48 -3.96 7.87
C GLN A 127 -14.48 -4.51 8.89
N GLY A 128 -13.62 -5.43 8.46
CA GLY A 128 -12.60 -6.04 9.29
C GLY A 128 -13.13 -7.23 10.08
N SER A 129 -12.22 -8.03 10.62
CA SER A 129 -12.51 -9.14 11.53
C SER A 129 -11.81 -8.91 12.86
N SER A 130 -12.14 -9.71 13.87
CA SER A 130 -11.45 -9.71 15.17
C SER A 130 -9.93 -9.91 15.02
N LYS A 131 -9.49 -10.75 14.08
CA LYS A 131 -8.07 -10.93 13.76
C LYS A 131 -7.37 -9.66 13.28
N CYS A 132 -8.09 -8.73 12.62
CA CYS A 132 -7.50 -7.46 12.18
C CYS A 132 -7.26 -6.48 13.35
N ALA A 133 -7.91 -6.71 14.49
CA ALA A 133 -7.75 -5.91 15.69
C ALA A 133 -6.62 -6.41 16.61
N GLU A 134 -6.13 -7.63 16.41
CA GLU A 134 -5.03 -8.19 17.19
C GLU A 134 -3.69 -7.60 16.75
N GLU A 135 -2.88 -7.16 17.73
CA GLU A 135 -1.50 -6.75 17.50
C GLU A 135 -0.61 -8.00 17.46
N SER A 136 -0.33 -8.51 16.27
CA SER A 136 0.42 -9.75 16.11
C SER A 136 1.94 -9.58 16.16
N TRP A 137 2.46 -8.38 15.86
CA TRP A 137 3.89 -8.11 15.81
C TRP A 137 4.20 -6.60 15.91
N VAL A 138 5.20 -6.27 16.74
CA VAL A 138 5.63 -4.89 16.96
C VAL A 138 7.14 -4.79 16.74
N PHE A 139 7.58 -3.84 15.92
CA PHE A 139 8.99 -3.54 15.67
C PHE A 139 9.23 -2.03 15.78
N LEU A 140 10.20 -1.63 16.59
CA LEU A 140 10.51 -0.23 16.86
C LEU A 140 9.28 0.59 17.31
N TYR A 141 8.50 0.03 18.22
CA TYR A 141 7.26 0.62 18.79
C TYR A 141 6.10 0.79 17.80
N LEU A 142 6.24 0.31 16.57
CA LEU A 142 5.19 0.35 15.56
C LEU A 142 4.75 -1.06 15.18
N ASN A 143 3.44 -1.22 14.98
CA ASN A 143 2.85 -2.46 14.49
C ASN A 143 2.84 -2.52 12.94
N ILE A 144 2.48 -3.66 12.38
CA ILE A 144 2.51 -3.90 10.93
C ILE A 144 1.70 -2.85 10.13
N PRO A 145 0.44 -2.53 10.49
CA PRO A 145 -0.33 -1.54 9.73
C PRO A 145 0.20 -0.12 9.84
N GLU A 146 0.87 0.25 10.95
CA GLU A 146 1.52 1.54 11.09
C GLU A 146 2.73 1.67 10.16
N TRP A 147 3.56 0.63 10.06
CA TRP A 147 4.65 0.57 9.08
C TRP A 147 4.13 0.65 7.65
N ALA A 148 3.03 -0.06 7.34
CA ALA A 148 2.41 0.01 6.03
C ALA A 148 1.85 1.41 5.73
N LEU A 149 1.22 2.07 6.70
CA LEU A 149 0.74 3.45 6.58
C LEU A 149 1.89 4.41 6.28
N LEU A 150 2.99 4.32 7.03
CA LEU A 150 4.18 5.14 6.80
C LEU A 150 4.76 4.92 5.41
N PHE A 151 4.83 3.68 4.95
CA PHE A 151 5.30 3.35 3.60
C PHE A 151 4.42 4.03 2.54
N PHE A 152 3.10 3.78 2.54
CA PHE A 152 2.20 4.33 1.53
C PHE A 152 2.15 5.86 1.56
N ALA A 153 2.08 6.47 2.75
CA ALA A 153 2.06 7.92 2.91
C ALA A 153 3.35 8.57 2.42
N SER A 154 4.52 8.00 2.75
CA SER A 154 5.82 8.52 2.29
C SER A 154 5.95 8.48 0.76
N MET A 155 5.45 7.42 0.12
CA MET A 155 5.46 7.32 -1.35
C MET A 155 4.54 8.36 -2.01
N ILE A 156 3.37 8.62 -1.43
CA ILE A 156 2.48 9.70 -1.91
C ILE A 156 3.18 11.06 -1.79
N ILE A 157 3.79 11.36 -0.65
CA ILE A 157 4.51 12.62 -0.43
C ILE A 157 5.63 12.80 -1.46
N LEU A 158 6.41 11.74 -1.74
CA LEU A 158 7.46 11.78 -2.76
C LEU A 158 6.89 12.09 -4.16
N LEU A 159 5.76 11.49 -4.53
CA LEU A 159 5.10 11.76 -5.81
C LEU A 159 4.55 13.19 -5.89
N LEU A 160 3.98 13.72 -4.80
CA LEU A 160 3.50 15.09 -4.72
C LEU A 160 4.66 16.10 -4.82
N ILE A 161 5.75 15.90 -4.09
CA ILE A 161 6.95 16.76 -4.16
C ILE A 161 7.47 16.79 -5.61
N ARG A 162 7.53 15.63 -6.27
CA ARG A 162 7.91 15.54 -7.69
C ARG A 162 7.01 16.42 -8.56
N TYR A 163 5.70 16.28 -8.40
CA TYR A 163 4.72 17.03 -9.17
C TYR A 163 4.88 18.56 -8.99
N PHE A 164 5.04 19.01 -7.74
CA PHE A 164 5.29 20.42 -7.44
C PHE A 164 6.60 20.93 -8.04
N LEU A 165 7.69 20.21 -7.88
CA LEU A 165 9.00 20.65 -8.40
C LEU A 165 9.01 20.80 -9.93
N ILE A 166 8.23 20.00 -10.65
CA ILE A 166 8.14 20.09 -12.11
C ILE A 166 7.31 21.28 -12.52
N ASN A 167 6.15 21.49 -11.89
CA ASN A 167 5.28 22.62 -12.24
C ASN A 167 5.94 23.98 -11.92
N PHE A 168 6.64 24.11 -10.80
CA PHE A 168 7.37 25.34 -10.46
C PHE A 168 8.54 25.62 -11.40
N LYS A 169 9.22 24.59 -11.92
CA LYS A 169 10.32 24.78 -12.89
C LYS A 169 9.84 25.05 -14.30
N GLY A 170 8.62 24.67 -14.64
CA GLY A 170 8.03 24.94 -15.97
C GLY A 170 7.47 26.35 -16.14
N GLN A 171 7.38 27.15 -15.06
CA GLN A 171 6.88 28.53 -15.09
C GLN A 171 8.01 29.60 -15.11
N LYS A 172 9.25 29.19 -15.09
CA LYS A 172 10.43 30.06 -15.29
C LYS A 172 11.08 29.79 -16.64
#